data_276d4201e5be65cb7363211887f8199a
#
_entry.id   276d4201e5be65cb7363211887f8199a
#
_cell.length_a   1.000
_cell.length_b   1.000
_cell.length_c   1.000
_cell.angle_alpha   90.00
_cell.angle_beta   90.00
_cell.angle_gamma   90.00
#
_symmetry.space_group_name_H-M   'P 1'
#
loop_
_entity.id
_entity.type
_entity.pdbx_description
1 polymer ?
#
loop_
_entity_poly.entity_id
_entity_poly.type
_entity_poly.pdbx_seq_one_letter_code
_entity_poly.pdbx_strand_id
1 'polypeptide(L)'
;FLVVWLSSHAINVLIAFSPFGLVDTGLKLLKLGILAVVAGSAVIHPWLGAAVALVLVAIGVLMAGWSLRLLIFGMLMGRDLILDCRADAAEAKEGAKAFLARRTNGVPVRTRGVVVLDELGRPRFEWRRGFLGPKRSLPLEESSLVMCKGLVNPSIAQRPDPESRPRSLLVLLPRYRGVEEALA
;
A
#
# COMPACT_ATOMS: atom_id res chain seq x y z
N PHE A 1 5.95 -5.22 -27.15
CA PHE A 1 4.78 -4.33 -27.20
C PHE A 1 4.01 -4.30 -25.86
N LEU A 2 3.61 -5.44 -25.31
CA LEU A 2 2.78 -5.58 -24.11
C LEU A 2 3.44 -4.97 -22.85
N VAL A 3 4.75 -5.14 -22.69
CA VAL A 3 5.53 -4.59 -21.56
C VAL A 3 5.61 -3.07 -21.63
N VAL A 4 5.86 -2.52 -22.80
CA VAL A 4 5.90 -1.06 -23.00
C VAL A 4 4.52 -0.46 -22.78
N TRP A 5 3.46 -1.12 -23.25
CA TRP A 5 2.08 -0.71 -23.03
C TRP A 5 1.71 -0.71 -21.55
N LEU A 6 2.02 -1.80 -20.81
CA LEU A 6 1.74 -1.92 -19.38
C LEU A 6 2.51 -0.88 -18.55
N SER A 7 3.81 -0.69 -18.86
CA SER A 7 4.65 0.31 -18.20
C SER A 7 4.13 1.73 -18.47
N SER A 8 3.68 1.99 -19.71
CA SER A 8 3.08 3.26 -20.08
C SER A 8 1.80 3.56 -19.30
N HIS A 9 0.93 2.56 -19.11
CA HIS A 9 -0.27 2.73 -18.32
C HIS A 9 0.03 2.93 -16.83
N ALA A 10 0.96 2.19 -16.25
CA ALA A 10 1.37 2.37 -14.86
C ALA A 10 1.92 3.78 -14.60
N ILE A 11 2.75 4.30 -15.51
CA ILE A 11 3.29 5.66 -15.42
C ILE A 11 2.18 6.70 -15.60
N ASN A 12 1.24 6.50 -16.52
CA ASN A 12 0.11 7.43 -16.70
C ASN A 12 -0.79 7.52 -15.45
N VAL A 13 -1.00 6.41 -14.76
CA VAL A 13 -1.72 6.39 -13.47
C VAL A 13 -0.96 7.18 -12.40
N LEU A 14 0.36 7.01 -12.30
CA LEU A 14 1.20 7.78 -11.38
C LEU A 14 1.18 9.29 -11.69
N ILE A 15 1.18 9.66 -12.97
CA ILE A 15 1.05 11.04 -13.43
C ILE A 15 -0.30 11.63 -13.00
N ALA A 16 -1.40 10.91 -13.19
CA ALA A 16 -2.74 11.36 -12.83
C ALA A 16 -2.92 11.56 -11.31
N PHE A 17 -2.18 10.82 -10.49
CA PHE A 17 -2.20 10.95 -9.02
C PHE A 17 -1.15 11.91 -8.45
N SER A 18 -0.28 12.49 -9.29
CA SER A 18 0.76 13.42 -8.83
C SER A 18 0.23 14.85 -8.77
N PRO A 19 0.13 15.47 -7.58
CA PRO A 19 -0.28 16.87 -7.46
C PRO A 19 0.83 17.86 -7.84
N PHE A 20 2.03 17.37 -8.16
CA PHE A 20 3.19 18.20 -8.44
C PHE A 20 3.61 18.08 -9.92
N GLY A 21 3.49 19.16 -10.67
CA GLY A 21 3.87 19.19 -12.10
C GLY A 21 5.33 18.78 -12.36
N LEU A 22 6.21 18.95 -11.40
CA LEU A 22 7.63 18.58 -11.49
C LEU A 22 7.81 17.06 -11.51
N VAL A 23 7.02 16.32 -10.71
CA VAL A 23 7.01 14.85 -10.69
C VAL A 23 6.43 14.31 -12.01
N ASP A 24 5.38 14.94 -12.53
CA ASP A 24 4.78 14.60 -13.81
C ASP A 24 5.80 14.73 -14.96
N THR A 25 6.52 15.83 -15.02
CA THR A 25 7.58 16.03 -16.01
C THR A 25 8.70 15.02 -15.87
N GLY A 26 9.14 14.72 -14.63
CA GLY A 26 10.15 13.69 -14.37
C GLY A 26 9.70 12.30 -14.80
N LEU A 27 8.46 11.90 -14.56
CA LEU A 27 7.90 10.62 -14.99
C LEU A 27 7.76 10.53 -16.52
N LYS A 28 7.40 11.61 -17.20
CA LYS A 28 7.37 11.67 -18.66
C LYS A 28 8.75 11.52 -19.26
N LEU A 29 9.75 12.20 -18.71
CA LEU A 29 11.16 12.06 -19.11
C LEU A 29 11.69 10.65 -18.89
N LEU A 30 11.38 10.05 -17.74
CA LEU A 30 11.73 8.66 -17.46
C LEU A 30 11.13 7.69 -18.48
N LYS A 31 9.85 7.86 -18.82
CA LYS A 31 9.16 7.06 -19.84
C LYS A 31 9.82 7.18 -21.21
N LEU A 32 10.13 8.42 -21.64
CA LEU A 32 10.83 8.67 -22.90
C LEU A 32 12.24 8.08 -22.89
N GLY A 33 12.97 8.20 -21.76
CA GLY A 33 14.29 7.61 -21.57
C GLY A 33 14.28 6.09 -21.73
N ILE A 34 13.36 5.40 -21.06
CA ILE A 34 13.19 3.94 -21.19
C ILE A 34 12.90 3.55 -22.65
N LEU A 35 11.99 4.28 -23.31
CA LEU A 35 11.64 4.02 -24.70
C LEU A 35 12.84 4.23 -25.62
N ALA A 36 13.59 5.32 -25.42
CA ALA A 36 14.79 5.63 -26.21
C ALA A 36 15.90 4.57 -26.04
N VAL A 37 16.12 4.09 -24.81
CA VAL A 37 17.10 3.03 -24.53
C VAL A 37 16.70 1.72 -25.21
N VAL A 38 15.44 1.31 -25.12
CA VAL A 38 14.96 0.06 -25.74
C VAL A 38 14.99 0.18 -27.28
N ALA A 39 14.49 1.29 -27.84
CA ALA A 39 14.47 1.48 -29.28
C ALA A 39 15.90 1.64 -29.83
N GLY A 40 16.74 2.46 -29.20
CA GLY A 40 18.13 2.67 -29.61
C GLY A 40 18.96 1.39 -29.57
N SER A 41 18.84 0.60 -28.52
CA SER A 41 19.55 -0.69 -28.42
C SER A 41 19.09 -1.70 -29.48
N ALA A 42 17.82 -1.71 -29.84
CA ALA A 42 17.27 -2.60 -30.87
C ALA A 42 17.74 -2.19 -32.29
N VAL A 43 17.96 -0.89 -32.54
CA VAL A 43 18.50 -0.39 -33.81
C VAL A 43 19.97 -0.76 -33.99
N ILE A 44 20.77 -0.72 -32.91
CA ILE A 44 22.17 -1.09 -32.93
C ILE A 44 22.32 -2.59 -33.18
N HIS A 45 21.62 -3.40 -32.40
CA HIS A 45 21.60 -4.85 -32.54
C HIS A 45 20.34 -5.47 -31.94
N PRO A 46 19.58 -6.30 -32.66
CA PRO A 46 18.31 -6.87 -32.16
C PRO A 46 18.45 -7.65 -30.85
N TRP A 47 19.54 -8.41 -30.67
CA TRP A 47 19.80 -9.19 -29.46
C TRP A 47 20.08 -8.28 -28.25
N LEU A 48 20.73 -7.14 -28.46
CA LEU A 48 21.00 -6.16 -27.41
C LEU A 48 19.70 -5.51 -26.94
N GLY A 49 18.81 -5.16 -27.87
CA GLY A 49 17.47 -4.69 -27.54
C GLY A 49 16.64 -5.69 -26.75
N ALA A 50 16.73 -6.98 -27.14
CA ALA A 50 16.06 -8.06 -26.41
C ALA A 50 16.61 -8.24 -24.98
N ALA A 51 17.93 -8.17 -24.80
CA ALA A 51 18.57 -8.27 -23.49
C ALA A 51 18.17 -7.10 -22.57
N VAL A 52 18.18 -5.87 -23.08
CA VAL A 52 17.73 -4.68 -22.34
C VAL A 52 16.26 -4.79 -21.94
N ALA A 53 15.41 -5.21 -22.88
CA ALA A 53 13.99 -5.42 -22.59
C ALA A 53 13.78 -6.49 -21.51
N LEU A 54 14.53 -7.60 -21.55
CA LEU A 54 14.46 -8.66 -20.54
C LEU A 54 14.82 -8.16 -19.14
N VAL A 55 15.88 -7.37 -19.01
CA VAL A 55 16.29 -6.76 -17.74
C VAL A 55 15.19 -5.84 -17.21
N LEU A 56 14.60 -5.00 -18.05
CA LEU A 56 13.51 -4.12 -17.65
C LEU A 56 12.27 -4.90 -17.19
N VAL A 57 11.93 -6.00 -17.88
CA VAL A 57 10.85 -6.90 -17.46
C VAL A 57 11.14 -7.52 -16.12
N ALA A 58 12.35 -8.02 -15.89
CA ALA A 58 12.75 -8.60 -14.60
C ALA A 58 12.61 -7.59 -13.46
N ILE A 59 13.09 -6.35 -13.65
CA ILE A 59 12.91 -5.27 -12.67
C ILE A 59 11.41 -5.00 -12.44
N GLY A 60 10.62 -4.92 -13.51
CA GLY A 60 9.17 -4.72 -13.42
C GLY A 60 8.47 -5.80 -12.59
N VAL A 61 8.81 -7.06 -12.81
CA VAL A 61 8.27 -8.20 -12.06
C VAL A 61 8.66 -8.15 -10.58
N LEU A 62 9.92 -7.84 -10.28
CA LEU A 62 10.41 -7.69 -8.90
C LEU A 62 9.68 -6.57 -8.15
N MET A 63 9.40 -5.46 -8.83
CA MET A 63 8.71 -4.31 -8.25
C MET A 63 7.18 -4.43 -8.24
N ALA A 64 6.61 -5.33 -9.04
CA ALA A 64 5.15 -5.44 -9.22
C ALA A 64 4.40 -5.63 -7.90
N GLY A 65 4.91 -6.48 -7.02
CA GLY A 65 4.27 -6.75 -5.73
C GLY A 65 4.25 -5.53 -4.79
N TRP A 66 5.29 -4.71 -4.84
CA TRP A 66 5.35 -3.47 -4.05
C TRP A 66 4.44 -2.39 -4.65
N SER A 67 4.51 -2.20 -5.95
CA SER A 67 3.69 -1.24 -6.71
C SER A 67 2.20 -1.50 -6.55
N LEU A 68 1.79 -2.78 -6.63
CA LEU A 68 0.38 -3.16 -6.46
C LEU A 68 -0.15 -2.82 -5.05
N ARG A 69 0.65 -3.08 -4.00
CA ARG A 69 0.26 -2.72 -2.63
C ARG A 69 0.13 -1.20 -2.45
N LEU A 70 1.06 -0.45 -3.04
CA LEU A 70 1.02 1.01 -3.02
C LEU A 70 -0.22 1.55 -3.75
N LEU A 71 -0.53 0.99 -4.91
CA LEU A 71 -1.70 1.35 -5.71
C LEU A 71 -3.00 1.10 -4.94
N ILE A 72 -3.17 -0.11 -4.38
CA ILE A 72 -4.37 -0.47 -3.59
C ILE A 72 -4.49 0.45 -2.37
N PHE A 73 -3.38 0.73 -1.68
CA PHE A 73 -3.35 1.66 -0.56
C PHE A 73 -3.82 3.05 -0.98
N GLY A 74 -3.23 3.62 -2.04
CA GLY A 74 -3.55 4.95 -2.54
C GLY A 74 -5.00 5.06 -3.04
N MET A 75 -5.50 4.06 -3.77
CA MET A 75 -6.88 4.04 -4.26
C MET A 75 -7.91 4.00 -3.12
N LEU A 76 -7.71 3.16 -2.10
CA LEU A 76 -8.64 3.05 -0.99
C LEU A 76 -8.61 4.29 -0.09
N MET A 77 -7.41 4.81 0.20
CA MET A 77 -7.26 6.06 0.96
C MET A 77 -7.85 7.25 0.20
N GLY A 78 -7.53 7.38 -1.08
CA GLY A 78 -8.03 8.47 -1.93
C GLY A 78 -9.55 8.42 -2.11
N ARG A 79 -10.10 7.23 -2.33
CA ARG A 79 -11.56 7.04 -2.43
C ARG A 79 -12.26 7.51 -1.16
N ASP A 80 -11.81 7.05 0.02
CA ASP A 80 -12.46 7.37 1.28
C ASP A 80 -12.32 8.86 1.64
N LEU A 81 -11.23 9.50 1.20
CA LEU A 81 -11.01 10.93 1.41
C LEU A 81 -11.87 11.80 0.46
N ILE A 82 -11.98 11.40 -0.82
CA ILE A 82 -12.73 12.18 -1.83
C ILE A 82 -14.25 12.04 -1.62
N LEU A 83 -14.70 10.82 -1.26
CA LEU A 83 -16.11 10.52 -1.10
C LEU A 83 -16.62 10.77 0.33
N ASP A 84 -15.77 11.31 1.23
CA ASP A 84 -16.05 11.49 2.68
C ASP A 84 -16.78 10.28 3.29
N CYS A 85 -16.29 9.07 2.95
CA CYS A 85 -16.85 7.84 3.47
C CYS A 85 -16.66 7.81 4.99
N ARG A 86 -17.75 7.61 5.74
CA ARG A 86 -17.70 7.41 7.20
C ARG A 86 -18.19 6.00 7.52
N ALA A 87 -17.50 5.35 8.43
CA ALA A 87 -17.89 4.05 8.94
C ALA A 87 -18.75 4.24 10.21
N ASP A 88 -19.74 3.39 10.37
CA ASP A 88 -20.50 3.31 11.61
C ASP A 88 -19.70 2.55 12.68
N ALA A 89 -19.98 2.82 13.97
CA ALA A 89 -19.34 2.14 15.08
C ALA A 89 -19.57 0.61 15.05
N ALA A 90 -20.70 0.16 14.49
CA ALA A 90 -20.98 -1.26 14.29
C ALA A 90 -20.03 -1.90 13.25
N GLU A 91 -19.85 -1.27 12.08
CA GLU A 91 -18.90 -1.73 11.05
C GLU A 91 -17.46 -1.77 11.59
N ALA A 92 -17.10 -0.80 12.43
CA ALA A 92 -15.80 -0.74 13.06
C ALA A 92 -15.54 -1.92 14.01
N LYS A 93 -16.55 -2.33 14.78
CA LYS A 93 -16.47 -3.47 15.71
C LYS A 93 -16.47 -4.84 15.02
N GLU A 94 -17.18 -5.00 13.91
CA GLU A 94 -17.16 -6.24 13.12
C GLU A 94 -15.82 -6.50 12.45
N GLY A 95 -15.06 -5.44 12.15
CA GLY A 95 -13.73 -5.57 11.58
C GLY A 95 -13.25 -4.32 10.86
N ALA A 96 -12.28 -3.65 11.44
CA ALA A 96 -11.72 -2.44 10.86
C ALA A 96 -10.70 -2.74 9.76
N LYS A 97 -10.94 -2.23 8.55
CA LYS A 97 -10.02 -2.35 7.42
C LYS A 97 -8.78 -1.49 7.68
N ALA A 98 -7.61 -2.12 7.64
CA ALA A 98 -6.35 -1.48 7.95
C ALA A 98 -5.23 -1.88 6.98
N PHE A 99 -4.16 -1.10 6.98
CA PHE A 99 -2.93 -1.38 6.28
C PHE A 99 -1.76 -1.46 7.25
N LEU A 100 -0.87 -2.41 7.05
CA LEU A 100 0.34 -2.53 7.84
C LEU A 100 1.27 -1.34 7.56
N ALA A 101 1.58 -0.54 8.57
CA ALA A 101 2.46 0.63 8.45
C ALA A 101 3.94 0.24 8.43
N ARG A 102 4.29 -0.85 9.11
CA ARG A 102 5.65 -1.34 9.27
C ARG A 102 5.73 -2.82 8.94
N ARG A 103 6.88 -3.27 8.42
CA ARG A 103 7.15 -4.70 8.23
C ARG A 103 7.18 -5.42 9.58
N THR A 104 6.30 -6.40 9.77
CA THR A 104 6.15 -7.16 11.02
C THR A 104 6.03 -8.64 10.68
N ASN A 105 6.81 -9.48 11.34
CA ASN A 105 6.79 -10.95 11.16
C ASN A 105 6.85 -11.40 9.69
N GLY A 106 7.70 -10.73 8.87
CA GLY A 106 7.84 -11.06 7.46
C GLY A 106 6.71 -10.53 6.55
N VAL A 107 5.66 -9.91 7.12
CA VAL A 107 4.58 -9.30 6.33
C VAL A 107 5.04 -7.95 5.79
N PRO A 108 4.90 -7.72 4.48
CA PRO A 108 5.34 -6.48 3.86
C PRO A 108 4.50 -5.28 4.29
N VAL A 109 5.11 -4.10 4.27
CA VAL A 109 4.43 -2.81 4.48
C VAL A 109 3.31 -2.62 3.46
N ARG A 110 2.24 -1.91 3.85
CA ARG A 110 1.03 -1.65 3.06
C ARG A 110 0.26 -2.91 2.66
N THR A 111 0.47 -4.02 3.40
CA THR A 111 -0.40 -5.17 3.27
C THR A 111 -1.78 -4.81 3.81
N ARG A 112 -2.79 -4.98 2.95
CA ARG A 112 -4.20 -4.78 3.33
C ARG A 112 -4.68 -5.93 4.18
N GLY A 113 -5.40 -5.62 5.26
CA GLY A 113 -6.05 -6.60 6.11
C GLY A 113 -7.24 -5.99 6.85
N VAL A 114 -7.73 -6.76 7.80
CA VAL A 114 -8.84 -6.38 8.68
C VAL A 114 -8.39 -6.65 10.11
N VAL A 115 -8.64 -5.71 10.99
CA VAL A 115 -8.47 -5.91 12.43
C VAL A 115 -9.78 -6.48 12.96
N VAL A 116 -9.72 -7.65 13.56
CA VAL A 116 -10.86 -8.34 14.18
C VAL A 116 -10.52 -8.70 15.61
N LEU A 117 -11.52 -8.79 16.45
CA LEU A 117 -11.37 -9.34 17.79
C LEU A 117 -11.56 -10.86 17.72
N ASP A 118 -10.71 -11.59 18.43
CA ASP A 118 -10.85 -13.04 18.63
C ASP A 118 -12.00 -13.35 19.60
N GLU A 119 -12.36 -14.62 19.74
CA GLU A 119 -13.36 -15.10 20.72
C GLU A 119 -13.03 -14.68 22.17
N LEU A 120 -11.75 -14.44 22.44
CA LEU A 120 -11.24 -13.96 23.75
C LEU A 120 -11.16 -12.42 23.84
N GLY A 121 -11.68 -11.69 22.84
CA GLY A 121 -11.59 -10.23 22.78
C GLY A 121 -10.22 -9.68 22.37
N ARG A 122 -9.25 -10.52 22.02
CA ARG A 122 -7.89 -10.07 21.66
C ARG A 122 -7.83 -9.56 20.22
N PRO A 123 -7.22 -8.41 19.96
CA PRO A 123 -7.11 -7.87 18.63
C PRO A 123 -6.15 -8.70 17.76
N ARG A 124 -6.58 -8.99 16.55
CA ARG A 124 -5.86 -9.80 15.57
C ARG A 124 -5.93 -9.13 14.20
N PHE A 125 -4.81 -9.04 13.50
CA PHE A 125 -4.77 -8.54 12.14
C PHE A 125 -4.83 -9.71 11.16
N GLU A 126 -5.90 -9.78 10.37
CA GLU A 126 -6.10 -10.81 9.35
C GLU A 126 -5.81 -10.26 7.96
N TRP A 127 -5.03 -11.00 7.17
CA TRP A 127 -4.74 -10.63 5.78
C TRP A 127 -4.71 -11.86 4.87
N ARG A 128 -4.75 -11.63 3.56
CA ARG A 128 -4.54 -12.68 2.56
C ARG A 128 -3.26 -12.41 1.78
N ARG A 129 -2.52 -13.48 1.49
CA ARG A 129 -1.36 -13.40 0.61
C ARG A 129 -1.82 -13.42 -0.84
N GLY A 130 -1.89 -12.23 -1.48
CA GLY A 130 -2.44 -12.08 -2.82
C GLY A 130 -3.97 -12.17 -2.86
N PHE A 131 -4.53 -12.30 -4.06
CA PHE A 131 -5.97 -12.25 -4.27
C PHE A 131 -6.69 -13.55 -3.86
N LEU A 132 -6.05 -14.69 -4.06
CA LEU A 132 -6.60 -16.04 -3.83
C LEU A 132 -5.89 -16.83 -2.72
N GLY A 133 -4.91 -16.21 -2.04
CA GLY A 133 -4.13 -16.89 -1.00
C GLY A 133 -4.93 -17.17 0.28
N PRO A 134 -4.44 -18.10 1.12
CA PRO A 134 -5.05 -18.41 2.41
C PRO A 134 -5.07 -17.18 3.32
N LYS A 135 -6.10 -17.09 4.16
CA LYS A 135 -6.16 -16.11 5.24
C LYS A 135 -5.04 -16.43 6.24
N ARG A 136 -4.34 -15.43 6.67
CA ARG A 136 -3.33 -15.48 7.72
C ARG A 136 -3.68 -14.47 8.78
N SER A 137 -3.35 -14.75 10.03
CA SER A 137 -3.56 -13.87 11.16
C SER A 137 -2.25 -13.54 11.85
N LEU A 138 -2.16 -12.32 12.35
CA LEU A 138 -1.08 -11.82 13.18
C LEU A 138 -1.70 -11.38 14.51
N PRO A 139 -1.39 -12.05 15.62
CA PRO A 139 -1.84 -11.60 16.94
C PRO A 139 -1.20 -10.24 17.25
N LEU A 140 -1.97 -9.34 17.80
CA LEU A 140 -1.52 -8.04 18.28
C LEU A 140 -1.46 -8.07 19.81
N GLU A 141 -0.35 -7.61 20.39
CA GLU A 141 -0.21 -7.51 21.84
C GLU A 141 -1.03 -6.33 22.36
N GLU A 142 -2.16 -6.63 22.97
CA GLU A 142 -3.11 -5.65 23.50
C GLU A 142 -2.47 -4.67 24.48
N SER A 143 -1.59 -5.16 25.35
CA SER A 143 -0.91 -4.37 26.40
C SER A 143 -0.04 -3.22 25.87
N SER A 144 0.35 -3.28 24.61
CA SER A 144 1.21 -2.27 23.96
C SER A 144 0.51 -1.42 22.92
N LEU A 145 -0.78 -1.67 22.66
CA LEU A 145 -1.52 -0.95 21.60
C LEU A 145 -2.07 0.38 22.11
N VAL A 146 -1.89 1.41 21.31
CA VAL A 146 -2.44 2.74 21.56
C VAL A 146 -3.09 3.24 20.27
N MET A 147 -4.33 3.69 20.38
CA MET A 147 -5.00 4.36 19.26
C MET A 147 -4.49 5.78 19.13
N CYS A 148 -3.97 6.13 17.96
CA CYS A 148 -3.49 7.47 17.65
C CYS A 148 -4.45 8.15 16.66
N LYS A 149 -4.97 9.31 17.05
CA LYS A 149 -5.77 10.18 16.18
C LYS A 149 -4.82 10.87 15.19
N GLY A 150 -4.93 10.55 13.92
CA GLY A 150 -4.17 11.20 12.84
C GLY A 150 -5.00 12.31 12.17
N LEU A 151 -4.33 13.25 11.49
CA LEU A 151 -4.99 14.34 10.75
C LEU A 151 -5.92 13.83 9.65
N VAL A 152 -5.51 12.79 8.94
CA VAL A 152 -6.23 12.23 7.79
C VAL A 152 -6.85 10.88 8.13
N ASN A 153 -6.10 10.05 8.84
CA ASN A 153 -6.47 8.67 9.15
C ASN A 153 -6.02 8.28 10.55
N PRO A 154 -6.86 7.57 11.31
CA PRO A 154 -6.46 7.02 12.59
C PRO A 154 -5.44 5.91 12.40
N SER A 155 -4.64 5.65 13.42
CA SER A 155 -3.63 4.58 13.38
C SER A 155 -3.57 3.86 14.72
N ILE A 156 -3.32 2.55 14.66
CA ILE A 156 -2.99 1.75 15.83
C ILE A 156 -1.48 1.71 15.92
N ALA A 157 -0.95 2.24 17.02
CA ALA A 157 0.47 2.29 17.30
C ALA A 157 0.81 1.32 18.41
N GLN A 158 2.02 0.81 18.39
CA GLN A 158 2.59 0.00 19.44
C GLN A 158 3.53 0.86 20.29
N ARG A 159 3.35 0.82 21.60
CA ARG A 159 4.21 1.47 22.58
C ARG A 159 4.84 0.40 23.48
N PRO A 160 6.06 -0.07 23.19
CA PRO A 160 6.71 -1.11 23.99
C PRO A 160 7.00 -0.66 25.41
N ASP A 161 7.31 0.63 25.62
CA ASP A 161 7.57 1.24 26.92
C ASP A 161 6.72 2.48 27.12
N PRO A 162 6.27 2.78 28.35
CA PRO A 162 5.45 3.98 28.67
C PRO A 162 6.11 5.28 28.26
N GLU A 163 7.45 5.36 28.31
CA GLU A 163 8.23 6.55 27.98
C GLU A 163 8.59 6.63 26.48
N SER A 164 8.41 5.53 25.74
CA SER A 164 8.75 5.49 24.32
C SER A 164 7.67 6.15 23.46
N ARG A 165 8.10 6.76 22.33
CA ARG A 165 7.15 7.30 21.35
C ARG A 165 6.37 6.16 20.69
N PRO A 166 5.03 6.30 20.58
CA PRO A 166 4.21 5.30 19.91
C PRO A 166 4.65 5.16 18.44
N ARG A 167 4.84 3.92 18.00
CA ARG A 167 5.23 3.59 16.62
C ARG A 167 4.02 3.03 15.89
N SER A 168 3.58 3.69 14.82
CA SER A 168 2.45 3.22 14.01
C SER A 168 2.69 1.81 13.49
N LEU A 169 1.82 0.89 13.88
CA LEU A 169 1.81 -0.51 13.43
C LEU A 169 0.81 -0.70 12.30
N LEU A 170 -0.40 -0.16 12.46
CA LEU A 170 -1.47 -0.24 11.49
C LEU A 170 -2.01 1.16 11.20
N VAL A 171 -2.31 1.41 9.94
CA VAL A 171 -2.99 2.61 9.46
C VAL A 171 -4.40 2.24 9.05
N LEU A 172 -5.38 2.81 9.70
CA LEU A 172 -6.78 2.61 9.39
C LEU A 172 -7.19 3.49 8.20
N LEU A 173 -8.28 3.14 7.55
CA LEU A 173 -8.84 3.97 6.48
C LEU A 173 -9.42 5.27 7.04
N PRO A 174 -9.44 6.37 6.25
CA PRO A 174 -10.00 7.67 6.66
C PRO A 174 -11.43 7.59 7.16
N ARG A 175 -12.23 6.63 6.65
CA ARG A 175 -13.64 6.41 7.05
C ARG A 175 -13.84 6.15 8.55
N TYR A 176 -12.80 5.65 9.25
CA TYR A 176 -12.86 5.38 10.70
C TYR A 176 -12.53 6.61 11.56
N ARG A 177 -12.35 7.76 10.92
CA ARG A 177 -12.15 9.02 11.64
C ARG A 177 -13.43 9.40 12.40
N GLY A 178 -13.31 9.64 13.69
CA GLY A 178 -14.43 9.97 14.59
C GLY A 178 -15.07 8.77 15.28
N VAL A 179 -14.68 7.53 14.92
CA VAL A 179 -15.13 6.30 15.62
C VAL A 179 -13.96 5.59 16.31
N GLU A 180 -12.86 6.32 16.56
CA GLU A 180 -11.65 5.77 17.19
C GLU A 180 -11.92 5.19 18.58
N GLU A 181 -12.85 5.82 19.34
CA GLU A 181 -13.23 5.38 20.69
C GLU A 181 -14.00 4.04 20.68
N ALA A 182 -14.65 3.71 19.58
CA ALA A 182 -15.32 2.42 19.41
C ALA A 182 -14.34 1.28 19.05
N LEU A 183 -13.12 1.64 18.67
CA LEU A 183 -12.03 0.73 18.28
C LEU A 183 -10.96 0.59 19.37
N ALA A 184 -10.97 1.46 20.38
CA ALA A 184 -10.06 1.45 21.52
C ALA A 184 -10.54 0.46 22.59
#